data_afd642cfaf434d674aaf2d880f4f4c97
#
_entry.id   afd642cfaf434d674aaf2d880f4f4c97
#
_cell.length_a   1.000
_cell.length_b   1.000
_cell.length_c   1.000
_cell.angle_alpha   90.00
_cell.angle_beta   90.00
_cell.angle_gamma   90.00
#
_symmetry.space_group_name_H-M   'P 1'
#
loop_
_entity.id
_entity.type
_entity.pdbx_description
1 polymer ?
#
loop_
_entity_poly.entity_id
_entity_poly.type
_entity_poly.pdbx_seq_one_letter_code
_entity_poly.pdbx_strand_id
1 'polypeptide(L)'
;MEARFIVQNALVTKAADNVRILSAAMVQKAKSGHPGGAMGAADAITLLFAEFLRFDPEDPHWMARDRFFMDPGHMSPLLYSELALLDKLSMEDLKNFRQRFSRTPGHPELDVNLGIENSSGPLGIGHGMALGTAIAERFMVVRFGEILSHRT
;
A
#
# COMPACT_ATOMS: atom_id res chain seq x y z
N MET A 1 26.58 -0.02 -14.54
CA MET A 1 25.32 0.71 -14.31
C MET A 1 24.14 0.06 -15.04
N GLU A 2 24.25 -0.23 -16.30
CA GLU A 2 23.20 -0.81 -17.15
C GLU A 2 22.70 -2.20 -16.72
N ALA A 3 23.59 -3.12 -16.37
CA ALA A 3 23.20 -4.47 -15.92
C ALA A 3 22.42 -4.47 -14.61
N ARG A 4 22.76 -3.57 -13.65
CA ARG A 4 22.03 -3.43 -12.39
C ARG A 4 20.62 -2.88 -12.62
N PHE A 5 20.49 -1.92 -13.51
CA PHE A 5 19.19 -1.35 -13.91
C PHE A 5 18.28 -2.40 -14.57
N ILE A 6 18.85 -3.25 -15.47
CA ILE A 6 18.08 -4.32 -16.13
C ILE A 6 17.59 -5.35 -15.11
N VAL A 7 18.45 -5.77 -14.18
CA VAL A 7 18.06 -6.75 -13.12
C VAL A 7 17.01 -6.17 -12.20
N GLN A 8 17.12 -4.92 -11.79
CA GLN A 8 16.17 -4.24 -10.94
C GLN A 8 14.80 -4.13 -11.63
N ASN A 9 14.74 -3.72 -12.89
CA ASN A 9 13.50 -3.69 -13.67
C ASN A 9 12.84 -5.07 -13.79
N ALA A 10 13.62 -6.13 -14.01
CA ALA A 10 13.08 -7.49 -14.09
C ALA A 10 12.47 -7.96 -12.76
N LEU A 11 13.08 -7.60 -11.63
CA LEU A 11 12.54 -7.93 -10.31
C LEU A 11 11.24 -7.15 -10.00
N VAL A 12 11.21 -5.86 -10.28
CA VAL A 12 10.01 -5.03 -10.11
C VAL A 12 8.87 -5.54 -10.99
N THR A 13 9.16 -5.88 -12.26
CA THR A 13 8.16 -6.47 -13.15
C THR A 13 7.61 -7.80 -12.60
N LYS A 14 8.50 -8.68 -12.12
CA LYS A 14 8.09 -9.95 -11.52
C LYS A 14 7.26 -9.74 -10.26
N ALA A 15 7.61 -8.78 -9.42
CA ALA A 15 6.83 -8.42 -8.24
C ALA A 15 5.44 -7.92 -8.63
N ALA A 16 5.34 -7.01 -9.60
CA ALA A 16 4.07 -6.51 -10.13
C ALA A 16 3.18 -7.63 -10.70
N ASP A 17 3.78 -8.61 -11.41
CA ASP A 17 3.04 -9.78 -11.89
C ASP A 17 2.50 -10.64 -10.74
N ASN A 18 3.25 -10.82 -9.67
CA ASN A 18 2.76 -11.49 -8.47
C ASN A 18 1.60 -10.70 -7.82
N VAL A 19 1.72 -9.39 -7.67
CA VAL A 19 0.64 -8.52 -7.16
C VAL A 19 -0.63 -8.69 -8.00
N ARG A 20 -0.49 -8.74 -9.32
CA ARG A 20 -1.59 -8.93 -10.28
C ARG A 20 -2.28 -10.28 -10.09
N ILE A 21 -1.48 -11.35 -9.99
CA ILE A 21 -1.98 -12.72 -9.82
C ILE A 21 -2.63 -12.89 -8.45
N LEU A 22 -2.01 -12.41 -7.38
CA LEU A 22 -2.53 -12.49 -6.01
C LEU A 22 -3.86 -11.73 -5.88
N SER A 23 -3.94 -10.54 -6.47
CA SER A 23 -5.16 -9.72 -6.48
C SER A 23 -6.32 -10.48 -7.17
N ALA A 24 -6.08 -11.06 -8.33
CA ALA A 24 -7.08 -11.85 -9.04
C ALA A 24 -7.48 -13.11 -8.24
N ALA A 25 -6.51 -13.81 -7.65
CA ALA A 25 -6.74 -15.03 -6.88
C ALA A 25 -7.57 -14.77 -5.61
N MET A 26 -7.32 -13.66 -4.89
CA MET A 26 -8.11 -13.25 -3.73
C MET A 26 -9.57 -13.04 -4.11
N VAL A 27 -9.84 -12.26 -5.16
CA VAL A 27 -11.19 -11.98 -5.64
C VAL A 27 -11.88 -13.26 -6.11
N GLN A 28 -11.17 -14.10 -6.87
CA GLN A 28 -11.68 -15.37 -7.37
C GLN A 28 -12.05 -16.31 -6.22
N LYS A 29 -11.22 -16.45 -5.21
CA LYS A 29 -11.48 -17.30 -4.06
C LYS A 29 -12.65 -16.79 -3.23
N ALA A 30 -12.70 -15.49 -2.97
CA ALA A 30 -13.79 -14.87 -2.22
C ALA A 30 -15.12 -14.84 -3.00
N LYS A 31 -15.09 -15.04 -4.32
CA LYS A 31 -16.21 -14.84 -5.24
C LYS A 31 -16.87 -13.47 -5.07
N SER A 32 -16.11 -12.51 -4.65
CA SER A 32 -16.54 -11.15 -4.33
C SER A 32 -15.33 -10.19 -4.35
N GLY A 33 -15.50 -9.02 -4.92
CA GLY A 33 -14.45 -8.01 -5.00
C GLY A 33 -14.30 -7.38 -6.38
N HIS A 34 -13.29 -6.56 -6.54
CA HIS A 34 -13.04 -5.75 -7.74
C HIS A 34 -11.62 -6.03 -8.25
N PRO A 35 -11.44 -6.91 -9.25
CA PRO A 35 -10.10 -7.27 -9.72
C PRO A 35 -9.48 -6.23 -10.65
N GLY A 36 -10.29 -5.50 -11.42
CA GLY A 36 -9.82 -4.67 -12.52
C GLY A 36 -8.81 -3.60 -12.11
N GLY A 37 -9.18 -2.74 -11.17
CA GLY A 37 -8.30 -1.68 -10.66
C GLY A 37 -7.05 -2.25 -9.98
N ALA A 38 -7.22 -3.30 -9.17
CA ALA A 38 -6.11 -3.95 -8.47
C ALA A 38 -5.08 -4.54 -9.45
N MET A 39 -5.54 -5.21 -10.50
CA MET A 39 -4.64 -5.75 -11.53
C MET A 39 -4.01 -4.65 -12.38
N GLY A 40 -4.80 -3.61 -12.72
CA GLY A 40 -4.34 -2.53 -13.60
C GLY A 40 -3.31 -1.61 -12.97
N ALA A 41 -3.32 -1.46 -11.64
CA ALA A 41 -2.39 -0.60 -10.92
C ALA A 41 -1.17 -1.35 -10.34
N ALA A 42 -1.01 -2.64 -10.62
CA ALA A 42 0.05 -3.46 -10.03
C ALA A 42 1.46 -2.91 -10.30
N ASP A 43 1.77 -2.51 -11.55
CA ASP A 43 3.07 -1.92 -11.87
C ASP A 43 3.30 -0.60 -11.10
N ALA A 44 2.26 0.23 -11.02
CA ALA A 44 2.37 1.54 -10.37
C ALA A 44 2.62 1.42 -8.86
N ILE A 45 1.90 0.54 -8.15
CA ILE A 45 2.09 0.39 -6.72
C ILE A 45 3.43 -0.27 -6.41
N THR A 46 3.81 -1.32 -7.15
CA THR A 46 5.08 -2.01 -6.92
C THR A 46 6.26 -1.08 -7.17
N LEU A 47 6.22 -0.29 -8.25
CA LEU A 47 7.25 0.70 -8.52
C LEU A 47 7.29 1.77 -7.42
N LEU A 48 6.12 2.24 -6.96
CA LEU A 48 6.01 3.23 -5.90
C LEU A 48 6.67 2.73 -4.59
N PHE A 49 6.36 1.50 -4.17
CA PHE A 49 6.92 0.91 -2.95
C PHE A 49 8.41 0.54 -3.10
N ALA A 50 8.85 0.10 -4.28
CA ALA A 50 10.23 -0.32 -4.50
C ALA A 50 11.22 0.85 -4.66
N GLU A 51 10.79 1.99 -5.22
CA GLU A 51 11.71 3.04 -5.68
C GLU A 51 11.44 4.43 -5.09
N PHE A 52 10.22 4.72 -4.67
CA PHE A 52 9.82 6.08 -4.32
C PHE A 52 9.44 6.26 -2.86
N LEU A 53 8.71 5.34 -2.26
CA LEU A 53 8.30 5.45 -0.87
C LEU A 53 9.48 5.23 0.07
N ARG A 54 9.64 6.13 0.99
CA ARG A 54 10.62 6.03 2.09
C ARG A 54 9.89 5.49 3.31
N PHE A 55 10.04 4.22 3.58
CA PHE A 55 9.44 3.55 4.73
C PHE A 55 10.34 2.40 5.19
N ASP A 56 10.14 1.95 6.42
CA ASP A 56 10.79 0.78 6.97
C ASP A 56 9.71 -0.27 7.31
N PRO A 57 9.68 -1.41 6.62
CA PRO A 57 8.73 -2.47 6.95
C PRO A 57 8.86 -2.96 8.40
N GLU A 58 10.06 -2.92 8.98
CA GLU A 58 10.31 -3.38 10.35
C GLU A 58 9.97 -2.31 11.40
N ASP A 59 9.92 -1.03 11.02
CA ASP A 59 9.47 0.07 11.88
C ASP A 59 8.31 0.86 11.25
N PRO A 60 7.09 0.30 11.24
CA PRO A 60 5.92 0.96 10.66
C PRO A 60 5.50 2.23 11.43
N HIS A 61 6.07 2.48 12.60
CA HIS A 61 5.85 3.70 13.38
C HIS A 61 6.91 4.77 13.17
N TRP A 62 7.91 4.53 12.33
CA TRP A 62 8.91 5.54 12.03
C TRP A 62 8.27 6.88 11.65
N MET A 63 8.56 7.91 12.41
CA MET A 63 7.89 9.22 12.28
C MET A 63 8.14 9.88 10.92
N ALA A 64 9.33 9.65 10.35
CA ALA A 64 9.74 10.26 9.08
C ALA A 64 9.44 9.37 7.85
N ARG A 65 8.58 8.37 7.98
CA ARG A 65 8.15 7.56 6.84
C ARG A 65 7.20 8.33 5.93
N ASP A 66 7.22 8.01 4.66
CA ASP A 66 6.15 8.39 3.76
C ASP A 66 4.88 7.59 4.10
N ARG A 67 3.71 8.20 3.90
CA ARG A 67 2.42 7.60 4.19
C ARG A 67 1.65 7.35 2.91
N PHE A 68 1.29 6.10 2.70
CA PHE A 68 0.49 5.68 1.56
C PHE A 68 -1.00 5.59 1.93
N PHE A 69 -1.83 6.37 1.28
CA PHE A 69 -3.28 6.38 1.47
C PHE A 69 -3.96 5.66 0.32
N MET A 70 -4.62 4.53 0.62
CA MET A 70 -5.33 3.77 -0.39
C MET A 70 -6.65 4.44 -0.79
N ASP A 71 -6.78 4.75 -2.08
CA ASP A 71 -8.04 5.16 -2.71
C ASP A 71 -8.00 4.80 -4.21
N PRO A 72 -9.03 4.12 -4.70
CA PRO A 72 -10.26 3.71 -4.01
C PRO A 72 -10.07 2.45 -3.15
N GLY A 73 -10.76 2.41 -2.02
CA GLY A 73 -10.62 1.32 -1.05
C GLY A 73 -10.98 -0.06 -1.57
N HIS A 74 -11.85 -0.18 -2.57
CA HIS A 74 -12.20 -1.47 -3.18
C HIS A 74 -11.05 -2.11 -4.00
N MET A 75 -9.95 -1.38 -4.23
CA MET A 75 -8.70 -1.93 -4.76
C MET A 75 -7.84 -2.58 -3.66
N SER A 76 -8.38 -2.84 -2.49
CA SER A 76 -7.69 -3.47 -1.36
C SER A 76 -6.86 -4.71 -1.70
N PRO A 77 -7.24 -5.60 -2.66
CA PRO A 77 -6.37 -6.71 -3.06
C PRO A 77 -4.99 -6.27 -3.56
N LEU A 78 -4.90 -5.10 -4.19
CA LEU A 78 -3.64 -4.49 -4.62
C LEU A 78 -2.71 -4.24 -3.43
N LEU A 79 -3.22 -3.51 -2.43
CA LEU A 79 -2.46 -3.18 -1.22
C LEU A 79 -2.07 -4.43 -0.43
N TYR A 80 -3.01 -5.37 -0.24
CA TYR A 80 -2.73 -6.60 0.50
C TYR A 80 -1.70 -7.49 -0.19
N SER A 81 -1.70 -7.52 -1.52
CA SER A 81 -0.67 -8.24 -2.28
C SER A 81 0.70 -7.62 -2.09
N GLU A 82 0.79 -6.30 -2.11
CA GLU A 82 2.04 -5.58 -1.84
C GLU A 82 2.53 -5.81 -0.41
N LEU A 83 1.64 -5.71 0.59
CA LEU A 83 1.96 -6.00 1.99
C LEU A 83 2.39 -7.46 2.21
N ALA A 84 1.90 -8.40 1.41
CA ALA A 84 2.37 -9.78 1.47
C ALA A 84 3.78 -9.95 0.89
N LEU A 85 4.15 -9.19 -0.14
CA LEU A 85 5.53 -9.16 -0.66
C LEU A 85 6.51 -8.53 0.34
N LEU A 86 6.01 -7.70 1.25
CA LEU A 86 6.76 -7.09 2.35
C LEU A 86 6.74 -7.92 3.66
N ASP A 87 6.26 -9.17 3.61
CA ASP A 87 6.11 -10.08 4.76
C ASP A 87 5.20 -9.55 5.89
N LYS A 88 4.37 -8.53 5.63
CA LYS A 88 3.39 -8.00 6.60
C LYS A 88 2.11 -8.82 6.67
N LEU A 89 1.73 -9.45 5.58
CA LEU A 89 0.60 -10.36 5.48
C LEU A 89 1.07 -11.74 5.00
N SER A 90 0.51 -12.78 5.57
CA SER A 90 0.77 -14.14 5.15
C SER A 90 -0.08 -14.52 3.93
N MET A 91 0.32 -15.58 3.23
CA MET A 91 -0.52 -16.16 2.17
C MET A 91 -1.87 -16.67 2.70
N GLU A 92 -1.95 -17.03 3.99
CA GLU A 92 -3.22 -17.42 4.61
C GLU A 92 -4.13 -16.21 4.84
N ASP A 93 -3.57 -15.04 5.21
CA ASP A 93 -4.34 -13.80 5.29
C ASP A 93 -4.96 -13.45 3.92
N LEU A 94 -4.19 -13.58 2.83
CA LEU A 94 -4.69 -13.34 1.48
C LEU A 94 -5.82 -14.31 1.08
N LYS A 95 -5.68 -15.60 1.45
CA LYS A 95 -6.72 -16.60 1.20
C LYS A 95 -8.02 -16.32 1.96
N ASN A 96 -7.96 -15.57 3.04
CA ASN A 96 -9.10 -15.18 3.86
C ASN A 96 -9.66 -13.79 3.49
N PHE A 97 -9.33 -13.28 2.31
CA PHE A 97 -9.88 -12.02 1.80
C PHE A 97 -11.40 -11.99 1.87
N ARG A 98 -11.95 -10.92 2.45
CA ARG A 98 -13.40 -10.72 2.69
C ARG A 98 -14.07 -11.77 3.56
N GLN A 99 -13.32 -12.60 4.26
CA GLN A 99 -13.90 -13.50 5.25
C GLN A 99 -14.12 -12.77 6.59
N ARG A 100 -15.07 -13.26 7.36
CA ARG A 100 -15.35 -12.70 8.68
C ARG A 100 -14.10 -12.82 9.57
N PHE A 101 -13.77 -11.76 10.26
CA PHE A 101 -12.60 -11.65 11.16
C PHE A 101 -11.23 -11.80 10.47
N SER A 102 -11.17 -11.70 9.14
CA SER A 102 -9.89 -11.71 8.44
C SER A 102 -9.16 -10.36 8.59
N ARG A 103 -7.83 -10.41 8.44
CA ARG A 103 -6.97 -9.22 8.37
C ARG A 103 -7.04 -8.50 7.01
N THR A 104 -7.79 -9.07 6.06
CA THR A 104 -7.92 -8.58 4.70
C THR A 104 -9.38 -8.32 4.33
N PRO A 105 -10.05 -7.35 5.00
CA PRO A 105 -11.42 -6.97 4.66
C PRO A 105 -11.54 -6.42 3.24
N GLY A 106 -12.76 -6.25 2.76
CA GLY A 106 -13.04 -5.78 1.38
C GLY A 106 -12.57 -4.36 1.09
N HIS A 107 -12.42 -3.55 2.11
CA HIS A 107 -11.81 -2.21 2.09
C HIS A 107 -10.79 -2.16 3.22
N PRO A 108 -9.64 -1.50 3.04
CA PRO A 108 -8.64 -1.42 4.09
C PRO A 108 -9.19 -0.70 5.32
N GLU A 109 -8.81 -1.19 6.47
CA GLU A 109 -9.01 -0.54 7.77
C GLU A 109 -7.66 -0.08 8.31
N LEU A 110 -7.63 1.07 8.97
CA LEU A 110 -6.42 1.64 9.56
C LEU A 110 -5.74 0.61 10.46
N ASP A 111 -4.54 0.24 10.11
CA ASP A 111 -3.63 -0.60 10.92
C ASP A 111 -2.19 -0.22 10.61
N VAL A 112 -1.64 0.69 11.40
CA VAL A 112 -0.28 1.20 11.20
C VAL A 112 0.75 0.07 11.35
N ASN A 113 0.50 -0.94 12.18
CA ASN A 113 1.42 -2.08 12.32
C ASN A 113 1.58 -2.89 11.02
N LEU A 114 0.56 -2.85 10.16
CA LEU A 114 0.61 -3.43 8.82
C LEU A 114 1.12 -2.45 7.75
N GLY A 115 1.27 -1.16 8.08
CA GLY A 115 1.54 -0.11 7.12
C GLY A 115 0.28 0.39 6.39
N ILE A 116 -0.91 0.18 6.96
CA ILE A 116 -2.18 0.69 6.42
C ILE A 116 -2.52 1.99 7.11
N GLU A 117 -2.41 3.10 6.39
CA GLU A 117 -2.51 4.46 6.95
C GLU A 117 -3.93 5.02 6.97
N ASN A 118 -4.90 4.36 6.35
CA ASN A 118 -6.27 4.83 6.35
C ASN A 118 -7.30 3.72 6.25
N SER A 119 -8.44 3.93 6.90
CA SER A 119 -9.66 3.22 6.55
C SER A 119 -10.27 3.87 5.32
N SER A 120 -10.56 3.08 4.30
CA SER A 120 -11.06 3.55 3.02
C SER A 120 -12.31 2.78 2.63
N GLY A 121 -13.23 3.43 1.97
CA GLY A 121 -14.49 2.84 1.49
C GLY A 121 -15.19 3.81 0.56
N PRO A 122 -15.70 4.96 1.06
CA PRO A 122 -16.24 5.99 0.20
C PRO A 122 -15.16 6.53 -0.75
N LEU A 123 -15.49 6.62 -2.04
CA LEU A 123 -14.56 7.08 -3.08
C LEU A 123 -14.10 8.51 -2.81
N GLY A 124 -12.80 8.76 -2.92
CA GLY A 124 -12.19 10.07 -2.70
C GLY A 124 -11.78 10.35 -1.26
N ILE A 125 -12.15 9.51 -0.28
CA ILE A 125 -11.80 9.76 1.12
C ILE A 125 -10.29 9.64 1.36
N GLY A 126 -9.62 8.71 0.70
CA GLY A 126 -8.17 8.56 0.78
C GLY A 126 -7.43 9.80 0.27
N HIS A 127 -7.91 10.39 -0.82
CA HIS A 127 -7.36 11.66 -1.33
C HIS A 127 -7.53 12.80 -0.32
N GLY A 128 -8.72 12.90 0.30
CA GLY A 128 -8.98 13.88 1.35
C GLY A 128 -8.06 13.71 2.56
N MET A 129 -7.84 12.46 2.99
CA MET A 129 -6.93 12.14 4.09
C MET A 129 -5.48 12.46 3.75
N ALA A 130 -5.01 12.11 2.55
CA ALA A 130 -3.67 12.43 2.08
C ALA A 130 -3.44 13.95 2.05
N LEU A 131 -4.39 14.71 1.50
CA LEU A 131 -4.33 16.17 1.48
C LEU A 131 -4.30 16.76 2.90
N GLY A 132 -5.19 16.28 3.79
CA GLY A 132 -5.22 16.73 5.19
C GLY A 132 -3.91 16.46 5.92
N THR A 133 -3.31 15.28 5.70
CA THR A 133 -2.01 14.91 6.27
C THR A 133 -0.88 15.81 5.74
N ALA A 134 -0.85 16.08 4.44
CA ALA A 134 0.15 16.98 3.84
C ALA A 134 0.03 18.42 4.37
N ILE A 135 -1.20 18.92 4.57
CA ILE A 135 -1.44 20.23 5.18
C ILE A 135 -0.96 20.24 6.65
N ALA A 136 -1.27 19.19 7.41
CA ALA A 136 -0.85 19.06 8.81
C ALA A 136 0.67 18.99 8.92
N GLU A 137 1.34 18.21 8.08
CA GLU A 137 2.79 18.15 8.00
C GLU A 137 3.40 19.54 7.74
N ARG A 138 2.89 20.25 6.74
CA ARG A 138 3.33 21.60 6.41
C ARG A 138 3.15 22.56 7.59
N PHE A 139 2.02 22.47 8.29
CA PHE A 139 1.77 23.25 9.49
C PHE A 139 2.80 22.95 10.59
N MET A 140 3.07 21.67 10.83
CA MET A 140 4.04 21.23 11.84
C MET A 140 5.47 21.73 11.53
N VAL A 141 5.89 21.65 10.28
CA VAL A 141 7.20 22.17 9.83
C VAL A 141 7.30 23.67 10.07
N VAL A 142 6.30 24.44 9.69
CA VAL A 142 6.29 25.90 9.88
C VAL A 142 6.27 26.28 11.36
N ARG A 143 5.54 25.51 12.18
CA ARG A 143 5.35 25.84 13.61
C ARG A 143 6.49 25.37 14.50
N PHE A 144 7.11 24.24 14.19
CA PHE A 144 8.08 23.56 15.06
C PHE A 144 9.46 23.33 14.42
N GLY A 145 9.66 23.77 13.18
CA GLY A 145 10.90 23.64 12.44
C GLY A 145 11.03 22.29 11.71
N GLU A 146 12.12 22.18 10.93
CA GLU A 146 12.34 21.03 10.01
C GLU A 146 12.63 19.70 10.72
N ILE A 147 12.84 19.69 12.03
CA ILE A 147 13.07 18.46 12.82
C ILE A 147 11.91 17.46 12.66
N LEU A 148 10.72 17.96 12.33
CA LEU A 148 9.52 17.17 12.14
C LEU A 148 9.17 16.96 10.66
N SER A 149 9.97 17.46 9.73
CA SER A 149 9.74 17.26 8.31
C SER A 149 10.41 15.99 7.80
N HIS A 150 9.76 15.30 6.88
CA HIS A 150 10.33 14.15 6.18
C HIS A 150 11.31 14.53 5.08
N ARG A 151 11.49 15.82 4.85
CA ARG A 151 12.27 16.33 3.72
C ARG A 151 13.63 16.80 4.18
N THR A 152 14.57 15.97 4.00
CA THR A 152 15.97 16.37 3.74
C THR A 152 16.27 16.14 2.28
#